data_0b247137d9a226bd1ec2b410ae0f10bf
#
_entry.id   0b247137d9a226bd1ec2b410ae0f10bf
#
_cell.length_a   1.000
_cell.length_b   1.000
_cell.length_c   1.000
_cell.angle_alpha   90.00
_cell.angle_beta   90.00
_cell.angle_gamma   90.00
#
_symmetry.space_group_name_H-M   'P 1'
#
loop_
_entity.id
_entity.type
_entity.pdbx_description
1 polymer ?
#
loop_
_entity_poly.entity_id
_entity_poly.type
_entity_poly.pdbx_seq_one_letter_code
_entity_poly.pdbx_strand_id
1 'polypeptide(L)'
;MIFEGQYLYDKKIKGKEYIKGRLEYEGDYLFKKKWNGRGYDENRNIIYELIDGTGKVREYNHWNDTLTFEGEYLNGKRNGECKEYYFEGNLMFDCEYKNGKKNGKGKHYKLDGEIIFEGEYLNNKRYNGKGKEYYNNGEVIFEGEYLNGERFNGKGKEYNDDEELIFEGEYINGKKIPK
;
A
#
# COMPACT_ATOMS: atom_id res chain seq x y z
N MET A 1 12.35 16.34 -3.60
CA MET A 1 12.01 16.14 -5.02
C MET A 1 12.07 17.47 -5.72
N ILE A 2 12.78 17.58 -6.85
CA ILE A 2 12.87 18.77 -7.69
C ILE A 2 12.19 18.43 -9.01
N PHE A 3 11.43 19.37 -9.56
CA PHE A 3 10.83 19.24 -10.88
C PHE A 3 11.32 20.37 -11.79
N GLU A 4 11.78 20.01 -12.96
CA GLU A 4 12.20 20.92 -14.01
C GLU A 4 11.30 20.70 -15.23
N GLY A 5 10.49 21.71 -15.59
CA GLY A 5 9.58 21.53 -16.71
C GLY A 5 8.50 22.58 -16.83
N GLN A 6 7.49 22.25 -17.57
CA GLN A 6 6.37 23.11 -17.92
C GLN A 6 5.21 22.93 -16.93
N TYR A 7 4.60 24.04 -16.57
CA TYR A 7 3.40 24.11 -15.76
C TYR A 7 2.27 24.82 -16.51
N LEU A 8 1.04 24.37 -16.27
CA LEU A 8 -0.17 25.05 -16.69
C LEU A 8 -1.12 25.12 -15.47
N TYR A 9 -1.49 26.33 -15.06
CA TYR A 9 -2.31 26.56 -13.85
C TYR A 9 -1.78 25.80 -12.63
N ASP A 10 -0.49 25.93 -12.31
CA ASP A 10 0.23 25.26 -11.22
C ASP A 10 0.21 23.71 -11.27
N LYS A 11 -0.11 23.15 -12.43
CA LYS A 11 -0.04 21.71 -12.65
C LYS A 11 1.11 21.38 -13.61
N LYS A 12 1.92 20.40 -13.24
CA LYS A 12 2.93 19.83 -14.12
C LYS A 12 2.26 19.29 -15.37
N ILE A 13 2.80 19.61 -16.56
CA ILE A 13 2.32 19.08 -17.83
C ILE A 13 3.40 18.28 -18.57
N LYS A 14 4.68 18.68 -18.46
CA LYS A 14 5.82 17.97 -19.07
C LYS A 14 7.11 18.37 -18.39
N GLY A 15 7.97 17.41 -18.09
CA GLY A 15 9.28 17.71 -17.49
C GLY A 15 9.98 16.52 -16.89
N LYS A 16 10.94 16.83 -16.02
CA LYS A 16 11.82 15.89 -15.33
C LYS A 16 11.65 15.99 -13.82
N GLU A 17 11.54 14.86 -13.16
CA GLU A 17 11.58 14.76 -11.70
C GLU A 17 12.91 14.21 -11.23
N TYR A 18 13.45 14.81 -10.17
CA TYR A 18 14.71 14.41 -9.58
C TYR A 18 14.52 14.11 -8.10
N ILE A 19 15.13 13.02 -7.63
CA ILE A 19 15.27 12.65 -6.22
C ILE A 19 16.77 12.74 -5.88
N LYS A 20 17.16 13.60 -4.94
CA LYS A 20 18.56 13.82 -4.54
C LYS A 20 19.52 14.07 -5.73
N GLY A 21 19.07 14.82 -6.72
CA GLY A 21 19.86 15.11 -7.94
C GLY A 21 19.89 14.00 -8.99
N ARG A 22 19.32 12.83 -8.70
CA ARG A 22 19.16 11.73 -9.65
C ARG A 22 17.86 11.90 -10.44
N LEU A 23 17.94 11.76 -11.78
CA LEU A 23 16.73 11.71 -12.62
C LEU A 23 15.91 10.47 -12.27
N GLU A 24 14.68 10.68 -11.86
CA GLU A 24 13.74 9.60 -11.52
C GLU A 24 12.69 9.37 -12.60
N TYR A 25 12.20 10.47 -13.22
CA TYR A 25 11.21 10.38 -14.27
C TYR A 25 11.34 11.53 -15.26
N GLU A 26 11.09 11.25 -16.53
CA GLU A 26 10.97 12.26 -17.60
C GLU A 26 9.75 11.94 -18.46
N GLY A 27 8.85 12.93 -18.62
CA GLY A 27 7.65 12.71 -19.42
C GLY A 27 6.55 13.74 -19.22
N ASP A 28 5.38 13.37 -19.70
CA ASP A 28 4.16 14.16 -19.63
C ASP A 28 3.36 13.83 -18.36
N TYR A 29 2.53 14.77 -17.93
CA TYR A 29 1.64 14.64 -16.79
C TYR A 29 0.21 14.96 -17.18
N LEU A 30 -0.74 14.16 -16.68
CA LEU A 30 -2.18 14.40 -16.82
C LEU A 30 -2.85 14.36 -15.43
N PHE A 31 -3.56 15.43 -15.07
CA PHE A 31 -4.20 15.57 -13.75
C PHE A 31 -3.24 15.27 -12.57
N LYS A 32 -2.01 15.81 -12.63
CA LYS A 32 -0.93 15.62 -11.64
C LYS A 32 -0.33 14.21 -11.58
N LYS A 33 -0.65 13.33 -12.52
CA LYS A 33 -0.12 11.96 -12.60
C LYS A 33 0.87 11.86 -13.75
N LYS A 34 1.91 11.06 -13.58
CA LYS A 34 2.79 10.61 -14.66
C LYS A 34 1.93 9.93 -15.72
N TRP A 35 2.11 10.32 -17.00
CA TRP A 35 1.23 9.88 -18.07
C TRP A 35 1.97 9.19 -19.22
N ASN A 36 2.77 9.90 -20.00
CA ASN A 36 3.65 9.33 -21.01
C ASN A 36 5.08 9.66 -20.64
N GLY A 37 5.93 8.65 -20.44
CA GLY A 37 7.30 8.91 -20.08
C GLY A 37 8.04 7.71 -19.55
N ARG A 38 9.24 7.96 -19.02
CA ARG A 38 10.18 6.92 -18.60
C ARG A 38 10.68 7.18 -17.19
N GLY A 39 10.81 6.10 -16.44
CA GLY A 39 11.47 6.10 -15.15
C GLY A 39 12.88 5.54 -15.23
N TYR A 40 13.76 6.02 -14.37
CA TYR A 40 15.19 5.73 -14.41
C TYR A 40 15.72 5.24 -13.07
N ASP A 41 16.72 4.36 -13.10
CA ASP A 41 17.51 3.97 -11.95
C ASP A 41 18.66 4.98 -11.66
N GLU A 42 19.48 4.69 -10.66
CA GLU A 42 20.63 5.51 -10.28
C GLU A 42 21.71 5.63 -11.38
N ASN A 43 21.79 4.65 -12.29
CA ASN A 43 22.73 4.60 -13.40
C ASN A 43 22.13 5.21 -14.70
N ARG A 44 20.93 5.80 -14.61
CA ARG A 44 20.14 6.34 -15.72
C ARG A 44 19.67 5.27 -16.74
N ASN A 45 19.60 4.01 -16.34
CA ASN A 45 18.92 3.01 -17.15
C ASN A 45 17.41 3.18 -17.04
N ILE A 46 16.71 2.98 -18.15
CA ILE A 46 15.23 2.98 -18.16
C ILE A 46 14.75 1.72 -17.43
N ILE A 47 14.02 1.91 -16.35
CA ILE A 47 13.48 0.80 -15.53
C ILE A 47 11.97 0.61 -15.72
N TYR A 48 11.28 1.63 -16.24
CA TYR A 48 9.89 1.51 -16.67
C TYR A 48 9.52 2.57 -17.73
N GLU A 49 8.43 2.29 -18.43
CA GLU A 49 7.83 3.21 -19.40
C GLU A 49 6.32 3.26 -19.17
N LEU A 50 5.74 4.45 -19.28
CA LEU A 50 4.30 4.69 -19.23
C LEU A 50 3.81 5.19 -20.58
N ILE A 51 2.72 4.58 -21.06
CA ILE A 51 1.96 5.01 -22.23
C ILE A 51 0.50 5.19 -21.79
N ASP A 52 -0.03 6.39 -21.94
CA ASP A 52 -1.38 6.77 -21.51
C ASP A 52 -1.66 6.40 -20.02
N GLY A 53 -0.64 6.63 -19.19
CA GLY A 53 -0.71 6.32 -17.75
C GLY A 53 -0.74 4.82 -17.44
N THR A 54 -0.37 3.97 -18.42
CA THR A 54 -0.40 2.50 -18.27
C THR A 54 1.01 1.93 -18.41
N GLY A 55 1.39 1.00 -17.55
CA GLY A 55 2.67 0.34 -17.52
C GLY A 55 3.08 -0.09 -16.11
N LYS A 56 4.25 -0.72 -16.01
CA LYS A 56 4.84 -1.02 -14.69
C LYS A 56 5.60 0.20 -14.21
N VAL A 57 5.55 0.46 -12.90
CA VAL A 57 6.24 1.60 -12.29
C VAL A 57 6.99 1.20 -11.03
N ARG A 58 7.98 2.02 -10.68
CA ARG A 58 8.63 2.04 -9.37
C ARG A 58 8.56 3.44 -8.81
N GLU A 59 8.19 3.55 -7.54
CA GLU A 59 8.13 4.82 -6.82
C GLU A 59 9.13 4.77 -5.66
N TYR A 60 9.85 5.87 -5.45
CA TYR A 60 10.87 5.96 -4.43
C TYR A 60 10.56 7.05 -3.42
N ASN A 61 10.95 6.83 -2.19
CA ASN A 61 10.89 7.85 -1.15
C ASN A 61 11.91 8.96 -1.44
N HIS A 62 11.47 10.21 -1.46
CA HIS A 62 12.33 11.36 -1.78
C HIS A 62 13.32 11.74 -0.67
N TRP A 63 13.16 11.20 0.55
CA TRP A 63 14.05 11.48 1.68
C TRP A 63 15.24 10.52 1.74
N ASN A 64 15.00 9.23 1.58
CA ASN A 64 16.02 8.18 1.74
C ASN A 64 16.29 7.37 0.48
N ASP A 65 15.55 7.63 -0.62
CA ASP A 65 15.67 6.94 -1.91
C ASP A 65 15.33 5.41 -1.84
N THR A 66 14.62 4.99 -0.80
CA THR A 66 14.14 3.61 -0.74
C THR A 66 12.94 3.40 -1.64
N LEU A 67 12.83 2.20 -2.22
CA LEU A 67 11.64 1.79 -2.98
C LEU A 67 10.44 1.77 -2.04
N THR A 68 9.35 2.46 -2.41
CA THR A 68 8.10 2.50 -1.64
C THR A 68 6.97 1.77 -2.30
N PHE A 69 7.03 1.60 -3.63
CA PHE A 69 6.02 0.93 -4.42
C PHE A 69 6.62 0.38 -5.71
N GLU A 70 6.21 -0.81 -6.10
CA GLU A 70 6.37 -1.32 -7.45
C GLU A 70 5.10 -2.07 -7.88
N GLY A 71 4.72 -1.93 -9.15
CA GLY A 71 3.53 -2.59 -9.66
C GLY A 71 3.01 -1.97 -10.94
N GLU A 72 1.78 -2.30 -11.25
CA GLU A 72 1.13 -1.86 -12.49
C GLU A 72 0.31 -0.60 -12.27
N TYR A 73 0.31 0.23 -13.29
CA TYR A 73 -0.59 1.37 -13.44
C TYR A 73 -1.53 1.15 -14.62
N LEU A 74 -2.77 1.57 -14.46
CA LEU A 74 -3.76 1.68 -15.50
C LEU A 74 -4.43 3.06 -15.40
N ASN A 75 -4.35 3.85 -16.49
CA ASN A 75 -4.87 5.22 -16.52
C ASN A 75 -4.36 6.09 -15.35
N GLY A 76 -3.05 5.99 -15.04
CA GLY A 76 -2.39 6.72 -13.96
C GLY A 76 -2.83 6.36 -12.55
N LYS A 77 -3.36 5.16 -12.33
CA LYS A 77 -3.72 4.63 -11.02
C LYS A 77 -3.12 3.24 -10.84
N ARG A 78 -2.71 2.92 -9.62
CA ARG A 78 -2.28 1.58 -9.23
C ARG A 78 -3.36 0.56 -9.60
N ASN A 79 -2.96 -0.52 -10.27
CA ASN A 79 -3.86 -1.56 -10.76
C ASN A 79 -3.08 -2.87 -10.93
N GLY A 80 -3.75 -4.03 -10.87
CA GLY A 80 -3.08 -5.32 -10.99
C GLY A 80 -2.22 -5.67 -9.76
N GLU A 81 -1.21 -6.49 -9.95
CA GLU A 81 -0.31 -6.93 -8.89
C GLU A 81 0.66 -5.81 -8.50
N CYS A 82 0.75 -5.52 -7.21
CA CYS A 82 1.55 -4.43 -6.68
C CYS A 82 2.17 -4.79 -5.34
N LYS A 83 3.35 -4.21 -5.07
CA LYS A 83 4.03 -4.30 -3.78
C LYS A 83 4.23 -2.91 -3.20
N GLU A 84 4.02 -2.79 -1.91
CA GLU A 84 4.36 -1.60 -1.12
C GLU A 84 5.43 -1.95 -0.07
N TYR A 85 6.28 -0.99 0.23
CA TYR A 85 7.40 -1.18 1.14
C TYR A 85 7.38 -0.17 2.27
N TYR A 86 7.84 -0.57 3.44
CA TYR A 86 8.12 0.31 4.57
C TYR A 86 9.25 1.29 4.23
N PHE A 87 9.41 2.31 5.08
CA PHE A 87 10.49 3.30 4.96
C PHE A 87 11.89 2.65 5.00
N GLU A 88 12.05 1.56 5.71
CA GLU A 88 13.27 0.77 5.85
C GLU A 88 13.54 -0.14 4.63
N GLY A 89 12.59 -0.22 3.68
CA GLY A 89 12.70 -1.03 2.47
C GLY A 89 12.15 -2.47 2.59
N ASN A 90 11.66 -2.87 3.77
CA ASN A 90 11.03 -4.18 3.97
C ASN A 90 9.64 -4.21 3.31
N LEU A 91 9.25 -5.36 2.77
CA LEU A 91 7.93 -5.55 2.16
C LEU A 91 6.81 -5.33 3.19
N MET A 92 5.87 -4.46 2.85
CA MET A 92 4.68 -4.14 3.67
C MET A 92 3.43 -4.81 3.13
N PHE A 93 3.17 -4.66 1.82
CA PHE A 93 2.05 -5.28 1.15
C PHE A 93 2.47 -5.95 -0.15
N ASP A 94 1.88 -7.12 -0.42
CA ASP A 94 1.88 -7.79 -1.72
C ASP A 94 0.41 -8.06 -2.08
N CYS A 95 -0.20 -7.21 -2.88
CA CYS A 95 -1.64 -7.17 -3.07
C CYS A 95 -2.04 -6.78 -4.48
N GLU A 96 -3.24 -7.22 -4.86
CA GLU A 96 -3.93 -6.72 -6.04
C GLU A 96 -4.55 -5.34 -5.78
N TYR A 97 -4.46 -4.48 -6.81
CA TYR A 97 -5.06 -3.16 -6.83
C TYR A 97 -6.08 -3.03 -7.95
N LYS A 98 -7.11 -2.24 -7.71
CA LYS A 98 -8.08 -1.81 -8.71
C LYS A 98 -8.40 -0.33 -8.52
N ASN A 99 -8.18 0.47 -9.57
CA ASN A 99 -8.45 1.92 -9.53
C ASN A 99 -7.75 2.66 -8.37
N GLY A 100 -6.53 2.27 -7.99
CA GLY A 100 -5.74 2.90 -6.94
C GLY A 100 -6.07 2.45 -5.51
N LYS A 101 -6.87 1.40 -5.34
CA LYS A 101 -7.20 0.83 -4.04
C LYS A 101 -6.85 -0.65 -4.00
N LYS A 102 -6.38 -1.15 -2.84
CA LYS A 102 -6.25 -2.59 -2.61
C LYS A 102 -7.61 -3.25 -2.79
N ASN A 103 -7.69 -4.21 -3.71
CA ASN A 103 -8.93 -4.87 -4.10
C ASN A 103 -8.59 -6.20 -4.79
N GLY A 104 -8.92 -7.30 -4.16
CA GLY A 104 -8.53 -8.64 -4.56
C GLY A 104 -7.63 -9.28 -3.51
N LYS A 105 -6.84 -10.26 -3.91
CA LYS A 105 -5.97 -11.03 -3.00
C LYS A 105 -4.79 -10.19 -2.52
N GLY A 106 -4.32 -10.48 -1.31
CA GLY A 106 -3.13 -9.84 -0.81
C GLY A 106 -2.66 -10.30 0.56
N LYS A 107 -1.42 -9.92 0.86
CA LYS A 107 -0.74 -10.15 2.13
C LYS A 107 -0.29 -8.82 2.72
N HIS A 108 -0.33 -8.74 4.02
CA HIS A 108 0.22 -7.63 4.80
C HIS A 108 1.25 -8.19 5.79
N TYR A 109 2.41 -7.58 5.80
CA TYR A 109 3.55 -7.99 6.60
C TYR A 109 3.85 -6.92 7.65
N LYS A 110 4.36 -7.33 8.81
CA LYS A 110 5.08 -6.45 9.73
C LYS A 110 6.48 -6.12 9.20
N LEU A 111 7.13 -5.18 9.86
CA LEU A 111 8.51 -4.78 9.54
C LEU A 111 9.52 -5.94 9.66
N ASP A 112 9.29 -6.89 10.57
CA ASP A 112 10.08 -8.10 10.76
C ASP A 112 9.78 -9.24 9.75
N GLY A 113 8.78 -9.03 8.86
CA GLY A 113 8.36 -10.00 7.85
C GLY A 113 7.26 -10.96 8.30
N GLU A 114 6.76 -10.86 9.55
CA GLU A 114 5.60 -11.65 10.00
C GLU A 114 4.37 -11.28 9.17
N ILE A 115 3.63 -12.29 8.66
CA ILE A 115 2.34 -12.06 7.98
C ILE A 115 1.28 -11.76 9.06
N ILE A 116 0.70 -10.56 8.98
CA ILE A 116 -0.36 -10.12 9.87
C ILE A 116 -1.75 -10.13 9.23
N PHE A 117 -1.81 -10.36 7.93
CA PHE A 117 -3.05 -10.65 7.22
C PHE A 117 -2.75 -11.33 5.88
N GLU A 118 -3.53 -12.35 5.56
CA GLU A 118 -3.56 -13.01 4.25
C GLU A 118 -5.01 -13.26 3.86
N GLY A 119 -5.41 -12.73 2.70
CA GLY A 119 -6.79 -12.86 2.25
C GLY A 119 -7.16 -11.88 1.15
N GLU A 120 -8.39 -11.44 1.19
CA GLU A 120 -8.96 -10.50 0.22
C GLU A 120 -9.09 -9.11 0.82
N TYR A 121 -8.82 -8.11 0.00
CA TYR A 121 -9.09 -6.71 0.27
C TYR A 121 -10.27 -6.21 -0.55
N LEU A 122 -11.05 -5.32 0.02
CA LEU A 122 -12.09 -4.57 -0.67
C LEU A 122 -11.94 -3.08 -0.31
N ASN A 123 -11.64 -2.24 -1.31
CA ASN A 123 -11.48 -0.80 -1.13
C ASN A 123 -10.51 -0.39 0.00
N ASN A 124 -9.33 -1.00 0.05
CA ASN A 124 -8.25 -0.84 1.05
C ASN A 124 -8.52 -1.49 2.42
N LYS A 125 -9.67 -2.10 2.65
CA LYS A 125 -9.97 -2.79 3.91
C LYS A 125 -9.78 -4.29 3.76
N ARG A 126 -9.33 -4.97 4.82
CA ARG A 126 -9.40 -6.42 4.93
C ARG A 126 -10.85 -6.83 4.74
N TYR A 127 -11.12 -7.87 3.95
CA TYR A 127 -12.48 -8.29 3.65
C TYR A 127 -12.74 -9.72 4.07
N ASN A 128 -12.08 -10.69 3.44
CA ASN A 128 -12.14 -12.10 3.83
C ASN A 128 -10.72 -12.62 4.01
N GLY A 129 -10.46 -13.47 5.00
CA GLY A 129 -9.13 -14.02 5.19
C GLY A 129 -8.78 -14.27 6.64
N LYS A 130 -7.49 -14.43 6.91
CA LYS A 130 -6.96 -14.65 8.26
C LYS A 130 -5.98 -13.56 8.63
N GLY A 131 -6.00 -13.17 9.90
CA GLY A 131 -5.05 -12.15 10.34
C GLY A 131 -5.05 -11.90 11.83
N LYS A 132 -4.14 -10.98 12.19
CA LYS A 132 -3.95 -10.50 13.55
C LYS A 132 -4.16 -9.00 13.60
N GLU A 133 -4.65 -8.52 14.72
CA GLU A 133 -4.66 -7.10 15.08
C GLU A 133 -3.84 -6.91 16.35
N TYR A 134 -3.21 -5.76 16.44
CA TYR A 134 -2.34 -5.44 17.55
C TYR A 134 -2.76 -4.13 18.20
N TYR A 135 -2.67 -4.08 19.51
CA TYR A 135 -2.76 -2.84 20.26
C TYR A 135 -1.48 -2.01 20.12
N ASN A 136 -1.51 -0.75 20.54
CA ASN A 136 -0.38 0.17 20.42
C ASN A 136 0.90 -0.31 21.14
N ASN A 137 0.74 -1.12 22.18
CA ASN A 137 1.82 -1.74 22.94
C ASN A 137 2.40 -3.03 22.30
N GLY A 138 1.86 -3.45 21.14
CA GLY A 138 2.27 -4.67 20.43
C GLY A 138 1.55 -5.95 20.89
N GLU A 139 0.63 -5.86 21.87
CA GLU A 139 -0.20 -7.00 22.27
C GLU A 139 -1.17 -7.40 21.15
N VAL A 140 -1.35 -8.73 20.94
CA VAL A 140 -2.36 -9.23 20.00
C VAL A 140 -3.74 -9.05 20.61
N ILE A 141 -4.58 -8.25 19.97
CA ILE A 141 -5.97 -8.02 20.39
C ILE A 141 -6.99 -8.82 19.57
N PHE A 142 -6.59 -9.35 18.43
CA PHE A 142 -7.39 -10.33 17.68
C PHE A 142 -6.47 -11.22 16.86
N GLU A 143 -6.78 -12.50 16.83
CA GLU A 143 -6.19 -13.47 15.90
C GLU A 143 -7.28 -14.42 15.42
N GLY A 144 -7.53 -14.39 14.09
CA GLY A 144 -8.62 -15.19 13.56
C GLY A 144 -8.98 -14.90 12.11
N GLU A 145 -10.19 -15.24 11.78
CA GLU A 145 -10.78 -15.11 10.45
C GLU A 145 -11.64 -13.85 10.35
N TYR A 146 -11.60 -13.25 9.16
CA TYR A 146 -12.45 -12.14 8.75
C TYR A 146 -13.44 -12.62 7.70
N LEU A 147 -14.66 -12.15 7.80
CA LEU A 147 -15.71 -12.33 6.79
C LEU A 147 -16.44 -10.99 6.58
N ASN A 148 -16.54 -10.55 5.34
CA ASN A 148 -17.16 -9.28 4.96
C ASN A 148 -16.60 -8.05 5.69
N GLY A 149 -15.32 -8.12 6.08
CA GLY A 149 -14.62 -7.04 6.78
C GLY A 149 -14.74 -7.05 8.29
N GLU A 150 -15.50 -7.97 8.87
CA GLU A 150 -15.71 -8.11 10.31
C GLU A 150 -14.95 -9.32 10.87
N ARG A 151 -14.60 -9.28 12.17
CA ARG A 151 -14.06 -10.44 12.90
C ARG A 151 -15.12 -11.56 12.90
N PHE A 152 -14.76 -12.74 12.42
CA PHE A 152 -15.71 -13.83 12.22
C PHE A 152 -15.49 -15.00 13.18
N ASN A 153 -14.31 -15.62 13.13
CA ASN A 153 -13.91 -16.68 14.06
C ASN A 153 -12.52 -16.37 14.60
N GLY A 154 -12.30 -16.56 15.90
CA GLY A 154 -10.98 -16.33 16.48
C GLY A 154 -11.03 -15.92 17.95
N LYS A 155 -9.88 -15.52 18.47
CA LYS A 155 -9.73 -15.02 19.83
C LYS A 155 -9.54 -13.52 19.81
N GLY A 156 -10.17 -12.81 20.74
CA GLY A 156 -10.05 -11.37 20.75
C GLY A 156 -10.25 -10.71 22.10
N LYS A 157 -9.74 -9.50 22.17
CA LYS A 157 -9.90 -8.55 23.25
C LYS A 157 -10.41 -7.23 22.69
N GLU A 158 -11.15 -6.49 23.50
CA GLU A 158 -11.52 -5.10 23.19
C GLU A 158 -11.29 -4.23 24.41
N TYR A 159 -10.93 -2.99 24.14
CA TYR A 159 -10.67 -1.97 25.14
C TYR A 159 -11.55 -0.76 24.85
N ASN A 160 -11.95 -0.03 25.90
CA ASN A 160 -12.63 1.26 25.75
C ASN A 160 -11.60 2.39 25.50
N ASP A 161 -12.08 3.63 25.38
CA ASP A 161 -11.24 4.81 25.15
C ASP A 161 -10.30 5.13 26.34
N ASP A 162 -10.61 4.62 27.55
CA ASP A 162 -9.80 4.72 28.76
C ASP A 162 -8.81 3.57 28.91
N GLU A 163 -8.62 2.75 27.86
CA GLU A 163 -7.73 1.58 27.81
C GLU A 163 -8.13 0.43 28.78
N GLU A 164 -9.36 0.43 29.29
CA GLU A 164 -9.86 -0.64 30.11
C GLU A 164 -10.37 -1.82 29.27
N LEU A 165 -10.02 -3.06 29.66
CA LEU A 165 -10.48 -4.28 29.00
C LEU A 165 -11.99 -4.45 29.19
N ILE A 166 -12.76 -4.38 28.11
CA ILE A 166 -14.23 -4.53 28.12
C ILE A 166 -14.71 -5.86 27.56
N PHE A 167 -13.85 -6.58 26.84
CA PHE A 167 -14.14 -7.91 26.32
C PHE A 167 -12.86 -8.73 26.19
N GLU A 168 -12.89 -9.98 26.64
CA GLU A 168 -11.94 -11.04 26.32
C GLU A 168 -12.71 -12.34 26.07
N GLY A 169 -12.43 -12.99 24.94
CA GLY A 169 -13.15 -14.22 24.59
C GLY A 169 -12.90 -14.67 23.16
N GLU A 170 -13.86 -15.39 22.65
CA GLU A 170 -13.84 -15.91 21.29
C GLU A 170 -14.89 -15.23 20.41
N TYR A 171 -14.59 -15.12 19.12
CA TYR A 171 -15.56 -14.81 18.07
C TYR A 171 -15.96 -16.12 17.41
N ILE A 172 -17.25 -16.41 17.35
CA ILE A 172 -17.82 -17.59 16.67
C ILE A 172 -18.94 -17.10 15.76
N ASN A 173 -18.75 -17.26 14.44
CA ASN A 173 -19.69 -16.77 13.43
C ASN A 173 -20.03 -15.27 13.63
N GLY A 174 -19.03 -14.45 13.94
CA GLY A 174 -19.15 -13.03 14.19
C GLY A 174 -19.74 -12.63 15.55
N LYS A 175 -20.13 -13.58 16.41
CA LYS A 175 -20.67 -13.32 17.73
C LYS A 175 -19.58 -13.42 18.79
N LYS A 176 -19.60 -12.47 19.74
CA LYS A 176 -18.70 -12.46 20.90
C LYS A 176 -19.18 -13.48 21.95
N ILE A 177 -18.30 -14.36 22.33
CA ILE A 177 -18.48 -15.34 23.41
C ILE A 177 -17.45 -15.00 24.49
N PRO A 178 -17.86 -14.40 25.62
CA PRO A 178 -16.96 -14.09 26.74
C PRO A 178 -16.31 -15.35 27.32
N LYS A 179 -15.10 -15.17 27.85
CA LYS A 179 -14.33 -16.22 28.51
C LYS A 179 -14.89 -16.51 29.92
#